data_228729a1af24bc7393f38c331b3459b2
#
_entry.id   228729a1af24bc7393f38c331b3459b2
#
_cell.length_a   1.000
_cell.length_b   1.000
_cell.length_c   1.000
_cell.angle_alpha   90.00
_cell.angle_beta   90.00
_cell.angle_gamma   90.00
#
_symmetry.space_group_name_H-M   'P 1'
#
loop_
_entity.id
_entity.type
_entity.pdbx_description
1 polymer ?
#
loop_
_entity_poly.entity_id
_entity_poly.type
_entity_poly.pdbx_seq_one_letter_code
_entity_poly.pdbx_strand_id
1 'polypeptide(L)'
;MMNISEFQINFDESRFVDLRKRIAAARWPDDTSFKGWQHGTPIEALRDIMEYWANGYDWKRKEAELNKYPQYICEIDDISLHFFHIPGKLPNAVPILMAHGWPDSFLRYAKTFPLLNDYSVVVPSMPGFAFSTLPEKGYINNSETADLYHRLMTEVLGYKSYVAVGGDMGRGVVCYLATRYPESVRGLLLTDVGFAKDIATSPDNQLTKEELDYKRAATEWMQKEGAYINIQSTKPMSLGFGLSDSPVGMAGWLVEKYHDWSDWERFSIDDLLDNLTLYWMTNCAQSSVRQYYGNSYTLPPMGKVTVPTAIARFPKDILPVPKPWIERNYPLVQFSEMPYGGHFTAMEAPEPFALALKEFIKNL
;
A
#
# COMPACT_ATOMS: atom_id res chain seq x y z
N MET A 1 3.28 -30.10 4.91
CA MET A 1 3.99 -28.84 5.24
C MET A 1 3.93 -27.97 4.01
N MET A 2 3.50 -26.73 4.13
CA MET A 2 3.56 -25.78 3.02
C MET A 2 5.02 -25.55 2.64
N ASN A 3 5.30 -25.48 1.35
CA ASN A 3 6.68 -25.32 0.87
C ASN A 3 7.10 -23.85 1.02
N ILE A 4 8.11 -23.57 1.85
CA ILE A 4 8.71 -22.24 2.02
C ILE A 4 10.11 -22.31 1.41
N SER A 5 10.46 -21.36 0.56
CA SER A 5 11.81 -21.20 0.01
C SER A 5 12.33 -19.80 0.29
N GLU A 6 13.63 -19.71 0.56
CA GLU A 6 14.31 -18.41 0.63
C GLU A 6 14.26 -17.71 -0.72
N PHE A 7 14.14 -16.39 -0.66
CA PHE A 7 14.06 -15.53 -1.83
C PHE A 7 15.06 -14.37 -1.70
N GLN A 8 15.61 -13.97 -2.82
CA GLN A 8 16.40 -12.74 -2.94
C GLN A 8 16.00 -11.99 -4.20
N ILE A 9 15.88 -10.68 -4.08
CA ILE A 9 15.62 -9.80 -5.21
C ILE A 9 16.88 -9.78 -6.08
N ASN A 10 16.72 -10.12 -7.36
CA ASN A 10 17.81 -10.06 -8.32
C ASN A 10 17.27 -9.80 -9.72
N PHE A 11 17.36 -8.55 -10.17
CA PHE A 11 17.01 -8.21 -11.55
C PHE A 11 18.24 -8.22 -12.43
N ASP A 12 18.12 -8.92 -13.57
CA ASP A 12 19.17 -8.96 -14.58
C ASP A 12 19.41 -7.59 -15.21
N GLU A 13 20.67 -7.23 -15.48
CA GLU A 13 21.06 -5.95 -16.07
C GLU A 13 20.38 -5.70 -17.44
N SER A 14 20.09 -6.76 -18.18
CA SER A 14 19.37 -6.64 -19.46
C SER A 14 18.01 -5.97 -19.34
N ARG A 15 17.32 -6.12 -18.20
CA ARG A 15 16.05 -5.45 -17.92
C ARG A 15 16.22 -3.94 -17.75
N PHE A 16 17.32 -3.50 -17.15
CA PHE A 16 17.64 -2.05 -17.04
C PHE A 16 18.05 -1.48 -18.38
N VAL A 17 18.75 -2.25 -19.21
CA VAL A 17 19.05 -1.87 -20.61
C VAL A 17 17.76 -1.70 -21.41
N ASP A 18 16.79 -2.62 -21.27
CA ASP A 18 15.47 -2.51 -21.93
C ASP A 18 14.69 -1.30 -21.42
N LEU A 19 14.65 -1.06 -20.11
CA LEU A 19 14.03 0.11 -19.49
C LEU A 19 14.57 1.42 -20.12
N ARG A 20 15.89 1.60 -20.13
CA ARG A 20 16.54 2.79 -20.72
C ARG A 20 16.20 2.95 -22.18
N LYS A 21 16.21 1.89 -22.97
CA LYS A 21 15.81 1.93 -24.39
C LYS A 21 14.36 2.35 -24.57
N ARG A 22 13.44 1.85 -23.76
CA ARG A 22 12.01 2.21 -23.83
C ARG A 22 11.77 3.65 -23.41
N ILE A 23 12.46 4.15 -22.39
CA ILE A 23 12.40 5.57 -22.00
C ILE A 23 12.89 6.45 -23.15
N ALA A 24 14.04 6.12 -23.76
CA ALA A 24 14.61 6.89 -24.87
C ALA A 24 13.73 6.87 -26.14
N ALA A 25 13.01 5.78 -26.38
CA ALA A 25 12.12 5.61 -27.53
C ALA A 25 10.67 6.08 -27.28
N ALA A 26 10.38 6.60 -26.09
CA ALA A 26 9.03 7.00 -25.72
C ALA A 26 8.48 8.12 -26.60
N ARG A 27 7.22 8.01 -26.99
CA ARG A 27 6.48 9.07 -27.66
C ARG A 27 5.84 9.97 -26.61
N TRP A 28 6.25 11.21 -26.61
CA TRP A 28 5.71 12.21 -25.70
C TRP A 28 4.52 12.95 -26.34
N PRO A 29 3.51 13.35 -25.54
CA PRO A 29 2.50 14.28 -26.02
C PRO A 29 3.13 15.60 -26.47
N ASP A 30 2.59 16.17 -27.54
CA ASP A 30 3.08 17.46 -28.08
C ASP A 30 2.46 18.66 -27.37
N ASP A 31 1.40 18.45 -26.60
CA ASP A 31 0.67 19.52 -25.95
C ASP A 31 1.36 19.96 -24.66
N THR A 32 1.80 21.21 -24.65
CA THR A 32 2.38 21.88 -23.48
C THR A 32 1.40 22.88 -22.84
N SER A 33 0.13 22.89 -23.25
CA SER A 33 -0.89 23.80 -22.73
C SER A 33 -1.33 23.43 -21.31
N PHE A 34 -1.31 22.16 -20.98
CA PHE A 34 -1.58 21.65 -19.62
C PHE A 34 -0.33 21.77 -18.75
N LYS A 35 -0.27 22.86 -17.98
CA LYS A 35 0.83 23.10 -17.03
C LYS A 35 0.36 22.85 -15.60
N GLY A 36 1.26 22.30 -14.77
CA GLY A 36 0.97 21.97 -13.37
C GLY A 36 0.19 20.67 -13.20
N TRP A 37 0.02 20.28 -11.95
CA TRP A 37 -0.48 18.94 -11.54
C TRP A 37 -2.01 18.79 -11.64
N GLN A 38 -2.75 19.89 -11.81
CA GLN A 38 -4.22 19.86 -11.83
C GLN A 38 -4.84 19.07 -13.01
N HIS A 39 -4.02 18.60 -13.93
CA HIS A 39 -4.43 17.82 -15.10
C HIS A 39 -3.71 16.46 -15.17
N GLY A 40 -3.10 16.02 -14.08
CA GLY A 40 -2.24 14.85 -14.00
C GLY A 40 -0.76 15.21 -14.00
N THR A 41 0.12 14.21 -14.20
CA THR A 41 1.57 14.42 -14.18
C THR A 41 2.02 15.37 -15.29
N PRO A 42 2.63 16.54 -14.97
CA PRO A 42 3.13 17.48 -15.99
C PRO A 42 4.26 16.86 -16.82
N ILE A 43 4.26 17.14 -18.13
CA ILE A 43 5.26 16.59 -19.06
C ILE A 43 6.68 16.92 -18.62
N GLU A 44 6.93 18.15 -18.18
CA GLU A 44 8.25 18.61 -17.74
C GLU A 44 8.72 17.82 -16.51
N ALA A 45 7.87 17.73 -15.48
CA ALA A 45 8.20 16.95 -14.28
C ALA A 45 8.43 15.47 -14.59
N LEU A 46 7.61 14.88 -15.47
CA LEU A 46 7.80 13.49 -15.86
C LEU A 46 9.09 13.29 -16.66
N ARG A 47 9.48 14.23 -17.51
CA ARG A 47 10.77 14.18 -18.25
C ARG A 47 11.97 14.16 -17.30
N ASP A 48 11.97 15.03 -16.29
CA ASP A 48 13.04 15.09 -15.30
C ASP A 48 13.14 13.79 -14.50
N ILE A 49 12.00 13.23 -14.09
CA ILE A 49 11.93 11.92 -13.40
C ILE A 49 12.47 10.80 -14.29
N MET A 50 12.05 10.75 -15.56
CA MET A 50 12.49 9.73 -16.51
C MET A 50 13.98 9.82 -16.83
N GLU A 51 14.51 11.02 -16.96
CA GLU A 51 15.94 11.26 -17.17
C GLU A 51 16.76 10.74 -15.98
N TYR A 52 16.32 11.07 -14.76
CA TYR A 52 17.00 10.59 -13.57
C TYR A 52 16.86 9.06 -13.41
N TRP A 53 15.69 8.49 -13.72
CA TRP A 53 15.48 7.03 -13.67
C TRP A 53 16.38 6.29 -14.65
N ALA A 54 16.57 6.83 -15.87
CA ALA A 54 17.40 6.20 -16.89
C ALA A 54 18.89 6.31 -16.61
N ASN A 55 19.38 7.44 -16.06
CA ASN A 55 20.79 7.82 -16.11
C ASN A 55 21.43 8.10 -14.74
N GLY A 56 20.64 8.37 -13.69
CA GLY A 56 21.14 8.76 -12.36
C GLY A 56 20.78 7.82 -11.22
N TYR A 57 19.69 7.08 -11.37
CA TYR A 57 19.17 6.23 -10.32
C TYR A 57 19.85 4.84 -10.27
N ASP A 58 20.16 4.36 -9.06
CA ASP A 58 20.83 3.08 -8.82
C ASP A 58 19.93 2.12 -8.01
N TRP A 59 19.21 1.26 -8.72
CA TRP A 59 18.43 0.17 -8.08
C TRP A 59 19.30 -0.84 -7.35
N LYS A 60 20.55 -1.13 -7.83
CA LYS A 60 21.38 -2.17 -7.21
C LYS A 60 21.73 -1.84 -5.77
N ARG A 61 21.81 -0.55 -5.43
CA ARG A 61 21.95 -0.09 -4.04
C ARG A 61 20.72 -0.50 -3.21
N LYS A 62 19.50 -0.26 -3.72
CA LYS A 62 18.25 -0.63 -3.02
C LYS A 62 18.08 -2.15 -2.94
N GLU A 63 18.37 -2.88 -4.00
CA GLU A 63 18.36 -4.34 -4.03
C GLU A 63 19.27 -4.93 -2.95
N ALA A 64 20.51 -4.42 -2.84
CA ALA A 64 21.46 -4.84 -1.81
C ALA A 64 21.00 -4.49 -0.38
N GLU A 65 20.31 -3.36 -0.19
CA GLU A 65 19.72 -2.97 1.08
C GLU A 65 18.60 -3.93 1.50
N LEU A 66 17.67 -4.23 0.61
CA LEU A 66 16.53 -5.12 0.86
C LEU A 66 16.97 -6.56 1.12
N ASN A 67 17.96 -7.04 0.38
CA ASN A 67 18.50 -8.39 0.52
C ASN A 67 19.29 -8.64 1.83
N LYS A 68 19.49 -7.61 2.66
CA LYS A 68 19.96 -7.79 4.05
C LYS A 68 18.92 -8.40 4.97
N TYR A 69 17.65 -8.36 4.58
CA TYR A 69 16.53 -8.85 5.36
C TYR A 69 16.00 -10.16 4.78
N PRO A 70 15.68 -11.15 5.62
CA PRO A 70 15.19 -12.45 5.17
C PRO A 70 13.88 -12.30 4.39
N GLN A 71 13.85 -12.91 3.20
CA GLN A 71 12.71 -12.93 2.30
C GLN A 71 12.40 -14.37 1.90
N TYR A 72 11.14 -14.63 1.67
CA TYR A 72 10.64 -15.97 1.38
C TYR A 72 9.52 -15.95 0.34
N ILE A 73 9.33 -17.08 -0.32
CA ILE A 73 8.16 -17.41 -1.09
C ILE A 73 7.53 -18.67 -0.50
N CYS A 74 6.21 -18.68 -0.37
CA CYS A 74 5.44 -19.88 -0.02
C CYS A 74 4.24 -20.04 -0.96
N GLU A 75 3.86 -21.31 -1.18
CA GLU A 75 2.65 -21.64 -1.95
C GLU A 75 1.48 -21.82 -0.98
N ILE A 76 0.44 -21.01 -1.16
CA ILE A 76 -0.84 -21.13 -0.45
C ILE A 76 -1.93 -21.18 -1.50
N ASP A 77 -2.59 -22.34 -1.65
CA ASP A 77 -3.51 -22.66 -2.74
C ASP A 77 -2.81 -22.46 -4.10
N ASP A 78 -3.38 -21.66 -4.99
CA ASP A 78 -2.83 -21.33 -6.32
C ASP A 78 -2.01 -20.01 -6.34
N ILE A 79 -1.63 -19.49 -5.16
CA ILE A 79 -0.89 -18.24 -5.03
C ILE A 79 0.53 -18.51 -4.52
N SER A 80 1.51 -18.09 -5.30
CA SER A 80 2.90 -17.95 -4.87
C SER A 80 3.04 -16.61 -4.14
N LEU A 81 3.18 -16.64 -2.80
CA LEU A 81 3.17 -15.46 -1.94
C LEU A 81 4.60 -15.13 -1.48
N HIS A 82 5.08 -13.97 -1.89
CA HIS A 82 6.34 -13.39 -1.40
C HIS A 82 6.11 -12.61 -0.11
N PHE A 83 7.05 -12.70 0.83
CA PHE A 83 7.02 -11.92 2.07
C PHE A 83 8.40 -11.76 2.70
N PHE A 84 8.58 -10.65 3.41
CA PHE A 84 9.65 -10.50 4.39
C PHE A 84 9.21 -11.13 5.70
N HIS A 85 10.11 -11.87 6.34
CA HIS A 85 9.92 -12.32 7.70
C HIS A 85 11.20 -12.06 8.49
N ILE A 86 11.18 -10.99 9.29
CA ILE A 86 12.32 -10.50 10.05
C ILE A 86 12.10 -10.86 11.51
N PRO A 87 12.78 -11.90 12.04
CA PRO A 87 12.61 -12.31 13.44
C PRO A 87 13.06 -11.20 14.39
N GLY A 88 12.26 -10.97 15.42
CA GLY A 88 12.62 -10.03 16.49
C GLY A 88 13.75 -10.56 17.37
N LYS A 89 14.51 -9.65 17.98
CA LYS A 89 15.63 -10.00 18.88
C LYS A 89 15.20 -10.52 20.24
N LEU A 90 13.97 -10.21 20.66
CA LEU A 90 13.45 -10.66 21.95
C LEU A 90 12.94 -12.11 21.87
N PRO A 91 13.10 -12.95 22.92
CA PRO A 91 12.67 -14.35 22.91
C PRO A 91 11.17 -14.54 22.61
N ASN A 92 10.33 -13.57 23.01
CA ASN A 92 8.88 -13.58 22.80
C ASN A 92 8.45 -12.34 21.99
N ALA A 93 9.23 -12.03 20.95
CA ALA A 93 8.94 -10.90 20.09
C ALA A 93 7.50 -10.95 19.55
N VAL A 94 6.75 -9.87 19.75
CA VAL A 94 5.38 -9.78 19.25
C VAL A 94 5.39 -9.81 17.74
N PRO A 95 4.63 -10.71 17.08
CA PRO A 95 4.53 -10.73 15.64
C PRO A 95 3.68 -9.56 15.13
N ILE A 96 4.15 -8.92 14.07
CA ILE A 96 3.47 -7.81 13.41
C ILE A 96 3.33 -8.15 11.94
N LEU A 97 2.10 -8.18 11.44
CA LEU A 97 1.77 -8.26 10.03
C LEU A 97 1.53 -6.86 9.49
N MET A 98 2.21 -6.48 8.41
CA MET A 98 2.05 -5.16 7.78
C MET A 98 1.58 -5.30 6.34
N ALA A 99 0.37 -4.83 6.04
CA ALA A 99 -0.24 -4.87 4.72
C ALA A 99 -0.16 -3.51 4.04
N HIS A 100 0.47 -3.48 2.85
CA HIS A 100 0.58 -2.29 2.01
C HIS A 100 -0.66 -2.07 1.14
N GLY A 101 -0.64 -1.05 0.27
CA GLY A 101 -1.73 -0.71 -0.64
C GLY A 101 -1.30 -0.44 -2.08
N TRP A 102 -2.08 0.40 -2.78
CA TRP A 102 -1.82 0.84 -4.15
C TRP A 102 -1.66 2.39 -4.19
N PRO A 103 -0.72 2.95 -4.95
CA PRO A 103 0.25 2.32 -5.84
C PRO A 103 1.61 2.04 -5.19
N ASP A 104 1.63 1.53 -3.99
CA ASP A 104 2.86 1.18 -3.29
C ASP A 104 3.09 -0.35 -3.21
N SER A 105 3.98 -0.77 -2.33
CA SER A 105 4.40 -2.16 -2.16
C SER A 105 4.91 -2.38 -0.73
N PHE A 106 5.58 -3.50 -0.47
CA PHE A 106 6.30 -3.73 0.78
C PHE A 106 7.31 -2.60 1.11
N LEU A 107 7.74 -1.83 0.10
CA LEU A 107 8.63 -0.68 0.29
C LEU A 107 8.05 0.40 1.22
N ARG A 108 6.73 0.47 1.35
CA ARG A 108 6.03 1.31 2.35
C ARG A 108 6.66 1.17 3.74
N TYR A 109 7.06 -0.06 4.10
CA TYR A 109 7.52 -0.40 5.44
C TYR A 109 9.03 -0.64 5.55
N ALA A 110 9.77 -0.70 4.45
CA ALA A 110 11.18 -1.11 4.44
C ALA A 110 12.06 -0.25 5.36
N LYS A 111 11.84 1.06 5.41
CA LYS A 111 12.58 1.99 6.30
C LYS A 111 12.31 1.74 7.80
N THR A 112 11.23 1.04 8.14
CA THR A 112 10.91 0.73 9.55
C THR A 112 11.58 -0.55 10.05
N PHE A 113 12.13 -1.39 9.17
CA PHE A 113 12.75 -2.65 9.57
C PHE A 113 13.83 -2.48 10.64
N PRO A 114 14.80 -1.57 10.51
CA PRO A 114 15.81 -1.36 11.54
C PRO A 114 15.25 -0.74 12.82
N LEU A 115 14.08 -0.10 12.77
CA LEU A 115 13.44 0.55 13.90
C LEU A 115 12.61 -0.44 14.76
N LEU A 116 12.27 -1.61 14.22
CA LEU A 116 11.36 -2.59 14.84
C LEU A 116 12.08 -3.89 15.26
N ASN A 117 13.37 -3.83 15.54
CA ASN A 117 14.23 -4.98 15.85
C ASN A 117 13.75 -5.87 17.01
N ASP A 118 12.92 -5.36 17.93
CA ASP A 118 12.40 -6.10 19.06
C ASP A 118 11.13 -6.90 18.74
N TYR A 119 10.62 -6.76 17.51
CA TYR A 119 9.39 -7.37 17.02
C TYR A 119 9.66 -8.31 15.86
N SER A 120 8.85 -9.36 15.72
CA SER A 120 8.89 -10.21 14.52
C SER A 120 8.03 -9.58 13.44
N VAL A 121 8.65 -9.03 12.40
CA VAL A 121 7.97 -8.27 11.35
C VAL A 121 7.72 -9.16 10.14
N VAL A 122 6.46 -9.21 9.68
CA VAL A 122 6.03 -9.92 8.46
C VAL A 122 5.41 -8.90 7.50
N VAL A 123 6.00 -8.78 6.31
CA VAL A 123 5.53 -7.84 5.27
C VAL A 123 5.35 -8.60 3.97
N PRO A 124 4.16 -9.10 3.68
CA PRO A 124 3.89 -9.77 2.41
C PRO A 124 3.76 -8.76 1.27
N SER A 125 4.16 -9.16 0.07
CA SER A 125 3.68 -8.53 -1.17
C SER A 125 2.23 -8.96 -1.37
N MET A 126 1.31 -8.01 -1.56
CA MET A 126 -0.08 -8.37 -1.84
C MET A 126 -0.16 -9.20 -3.12
N PRO A 127 -1.12 -10.14 -3.25
CA PRO A 127 -1.29 -10.91 -4.47
C PRO A 127 -1.44 -10.00 -5.70
N GLY A 128 -0.64 -10.26 -6.73
CA GLY A 128 -0.55 -9.42 -7.94
C GLY A 128 0.38 -8.22 -7.83
N PHE A 129 1.10 -8.07 -6.70
CA PHE A 129 2.10 -7.02 -6.50
C PHE A 129 3.50 -7.64 -6.37
N ALA A 130 4.49 -6.92 -6.86
CA ALA A 130 5.90 -7.30 -6.78
C ALA A 130 6.13 -8.79 -7.18
N PHE A 131 6.48 -9.63 -6.23
CA PHE A 131 6.85 -11.02 -6.49
C PHE A 131 5.74 -12.03 -6.14
N SER A 132 4.55 -11.57 -5.75
CA SER A 132 3.39 -12.42 -5.48
C SER A 132 2.51 -12.57 -6.72
N THR A 133 2.05 -13.80 -6.99
CA THR A 133 1.15 -14.07 -8.12
C THR A 133 -0.29 -13.71 -7.78
N LEU A 134 -1.14 -13.54 -8.81
CA LEU A 134 -2.59 -13.59 -8.66
C LEU A 134 -3.07 -15.05 -8.69
N PRO A 135 -4.24 -15.34 -8.08
CA PRO A 135 -4.90 -16.64 -8.29
C PRO A 135 -5.30 -16.83 -9.77
N GLU A 136 -5.55 -18.07 -10.17
CA GLU A 136 -5.91 -18.43 -11.57
C GLU A 136 -7.09 -17.62 -12.14
N LYS A 137 -8.05 -17.22 -11.30
CA LYS A 137 -9.16 -16.34 -11.72
C LYS A 137 -8.74 -14.92 -12.12
N GLY A 138 -7.47 -14.55 -11.88
CA GLY A 138 -6.84 -13.32 -12.35
C GLY A 138 -7.14 -12.05 -11.54
N TYR A 139 -7.83 -12.14 -10.41
CA TYR A 139 -8.10 -11.04 -9.47
C TYR A 139 -8.30 -11.59 -8.06
N ILE A 140 -8.22 -10.72 -7.05
CA ILE A 140 -8.46 -11.04 -5.64
C ILE A 140 -9.12 -9.84 -4.97
N ASN A 141 -9.82 -10.05 -3.86
CA ASN A 141 -10.37 -8.99 -3.02
C ASN A 141 -9.71 -8.96 -1.62
N ASN A 142 -9.98 -7.91 -0.84
CA ASN A 142 -9.39 -7.72 0.48
C ASN A 142 -9.75 -8.84 1.48
N SER A 143 -10.94 -9.43 1.38
CA SER A 143 -11.36 -10.53 2.26
C SER A 143 -10.58 -11.81 1.97
N GLU A 144 -10.38 -12.14 0.70
CA GLU A 144 -9.58 -13.29 0.29
C GLU A 144 -8.09 -13.09 0.62
N THR A 145 -7.58 -11.87 0.45
CA THR A 145 -6.21 -11.52 0.87
C THR A 145 -6.05 -11.64 2.39
N ALA A 146 -7.07 -11.28 3.16
CA ALA A 146 -7.06 -11.46 4.62
C ALA A 146 -6.98 -12.95 5.01
N ASP A 147 -7.74 -13.82 4.37
CA ASP A 147 -7.68 -15.26 4.61
C ASP A 147 -6.29 -15.83 4.28
N LEU A 148 -5.70 -15.39 3.17
CA LEU A 148 -4.34 -15.75 2.77
C LEU A 148 -3.31 -15.32 3.82
N TYR A 149 -3.42 -14.11 4.33
CA TYR A 149 -2.50 -13.57 5.34
C TYR A 149 -2.70 -14.23 6.72
N HIS A 150 -3.94 -14.57 7.07
CA HIS A 150 -4.19 -15.36 8.29
C HIS A 150 -3.46 -16.70 8.23
N ARG A 151 -3.57 -17.42 7.11
CA ARG A 151 -2.89 -18.69 6.89
C ARG A 151 -1.37 -18.53 6.84
N LEU A 152 -0.84 -17.46 6.22
CA LEU A 152 0.58 -17.14 6.31
C LEU A 152 1.04 -17.04 7.76
N MET A 153 0.34 -16.27 8.59
CA MET A 153 0.73 -16.06 9.98
C MET A 153 0.59 -17.32 10.83
N THR A 154 -0.50 -18.07 10.67
CA THR A 154 -0.85 -19.17 11.58
C THR A 154 -0.36 -20.54 11.11
N GLU A 155 -0.53 -20.87 9.83
CA GLU A 155 -0.21 -22.20 9.29
C GLU A 155 1.24 -22.28 8.77
N VAL A 156 1.73 -21.20 8.15
CA VAL A 156 3.09 -21.15 7.57
C VAL A 156 4.13 -20.76 8.61
N LEU A 157 3.88 -19.67 9.36
CA LEU A 157 4.82 -19.13 10.35
C LEU A 157 4.57 -19.60 11.79
N GLY A 158 3.41 -20.21 12.07
CA GLY A 158 3.07 -20.79 13.36
C GLY A 158 2.73 -19.79 14.47
N TYR A 159 2.43 -18.55 14.15
CA TYR A 159 2.04 -17.54 15.13
C TYR A 159 0.58 -17.72 15.55
N LYS A 160 0.35 -17.89 16.85
CA LYS A 160 -1.01 -18.01 17.40
C LYS A 160 -1.79 -16.70 17.38
N SER A 161 -1.07 -15.59 17.57
CA SER A 161 -1.66 -14.25 17.54
C SER A 161 -0.64 -13.21 17.10
N TYR A 162 -1.11 -12.11 16.55
CA TYR A 162 -0.29 -11.03 15.98
C TYR A 162 -0.99 -9.68 16.04
N VAL A 163 -0.23 -8.60 15.91
CA VAL A 163 -0.73 -7.24 15.63
C VAL A 163 -0.77 -7.05 14.13
N ALA A 164 -1.83 -6.44 13.62
CA ALA A 164 -1.96 -6.16 12.20
C ALA A 164 -1.93 -4.65 11.92
N VAL A 165 -1.20 -4.26 10.89
CA VAL A 165 -0.97 -2.88 10.48
C VAL A 165 -1.38 -2.71 9.03
N GLY A 166 -2.12 -1.65 8.70
CA GLY A 166 -2.52 -1.40 7.32
C GLY A 166 -2.91 0.04 7.04
N GLY A 167 -2.68 0.42 5.79
CA GLY A 167 -3.17 1.65 5.17
C GLY A 167 -3.64 1.35 3.75
N ASP A 168 -4.44 2.22 3.16
CA ASP A 168 -5.01 2.05 1.83
C ASP A 168 -5.76 0.71 1.67
N MET A 169 -5.47 -0.09 0.65
CA MET A 169 -6.03 -1.45 0.51
C MET A 169 -5.64 -2.35 1.66
N GLY A 170 -4.40 -2.22 2.18
CA GLY A 170 -3.93 -2.96 3.34
C GLY A 170 -4.78 -2.72 4.58
N ARG A 171 -5.32 -1.51 4.76
CA ARG A 171 -6.32 -1.23 5.79
C ARG A 171 -7.55 -2.13 5.64
N GLY A 172 -8.05 -2.26 4.41
CA GLY A 172 -9.17 -3.16 4.13
C GLY A 172 -8.84 -4.61 4.51
N VAL A 173 -7.68 -5.11 4.12
CA VAL A 173 -7.20 -6.46 4.43
C VAL A 173 -7.14 -6.69 5.94
N VAL A 174 -6.49 -5.81 6.71
CA VAL A 174 -6.34 -6.03 8.16
C VAL A 174 -7.65 -5.85 8.93
N CYS A 175 -8.59 -5.04 8.43
CA CYS A 175 -9.94 -4.97 8.98
C CYS A 175 -10.72 -6.28 8.75
N TYR A 176 -10.60 -6.92 7.57
CA TYR A 176 -11.16 -8.26 7.37
C TYR A 176 -10.50 -9.31 8.26
N LEU A 177 -9.19 -9.26 8.46
CA LEU A 177 -8.50 -10.11 9.44
C LEU A 177 -9.09 -9.97 10.83
N ALA A 178 -9.26 -8.74 11.32
CA ALA A 178 -9.80 -8.49 12.66
C ALA A 178 -11.27 -8.89 12.83
N THR A 179 -12.06 -8.84 11.76
CA THR A 179 -13.48 -9.23 11.82
C THR A 179 -13.71 -10.73 11.67
N ARG A 180 -12.82 -11.43 10.94
CA ARG A 180 -12.94 -12.88 10.69
C ARG A 180 -12.17 -13.73 11.68
N TYR A 181 -11.06 -13.21 12.23
CA TYR A 181 -10.12 -13.92 13.11
C TYR A 181 -9.77 -13.08 14.34
N PRO A 182 -10.78 -12.59 15.09
CA PRO A 182 -10.53 -11.69 16.23
C PRO A 182 -9.70 -12.35 17.34
N GLU A 183 -9.72 -13.68 17.44
CA GLU A 183 -8.92 -14.44 18.40
C GLU A 183 -7.42 -14.46 18.07
N SER A 184 -7.07 -14.26 16.81
CA SER A 184 -5.67 -14.22 16.35
C SER A 184 -5.13 -12.80 16.22
N VAL A 185 -6.01 -11.81 16.00
CA VAL A 185 -5.61 -10.40 15.84
C VAL A 185 -5.67 -9.69 17.19
N ARG A 186 -4.52 -9.43 17.81
CA ARG A 186 -4.41 -8.76 19.12
C ARG A 186 -4.86 -7.30 19.07
N GLY A 187 -4.67 -6.64 17.95
CA GLY A 187 -5.05 -5.26 17.71
C GLY A 187 -4.67 -4.79 16.32
N LEU A 188 -5.25 -3.65 15.92
CA LEU A 188 -5.01 -3.00 14.64
C LEU A 188 -4.31 -1.66 14.85
N LEU A 189 -3.29 -1.37 14.01
CA LEU A 189 -2.86 0.00 13.78
C LEU A 189 -3.19 0.37 12.34
N LEU A 190 -4.02 1.39 12.16
CA LEU A 190 -4.46 1.88 10.86
C LEU A 190 -3.87 3.28 10.60
N THR A 191 -3.35 3.50 9.42
CA THR A 191 -2.86 4.83 9.01
C THR A 191 -3.93 5.66 8.34
N ASP A 192 -4.98 5.03 7.85
CA ASP A 192 -6.22 5.63 7.37
C ASP A 192 -7.41 4.71 7.68
N VAL A 193 -8.63 5.21 7.54
CA VAL A 193 -9.86 4.40 7.71
C VAL A 193 -10.66 4.30 6.41
N GLY A 194 -10.08 4.75 5.30
CA GLY A 194 -10.71 4.78 3.99
C GLY A 194 -11.90 5.75 3.91
N PHE A 195 -12.71 5.60 2.89
CA PHE A 195 -13.90 6.44 2.72
C PHE A 195 -15.01 6.02 3.68
N ALA A 196 -15.52 6.99 4.44
CA ALA A 196 -16.68 6.80 5.32
C ALA A 196 -17.98 6.84 4.47
N LYS A 197 -18.33 5.68 3.88
CA LYS A 197 -19.48 5.55 2.96
C LYS A 197 -20.80 5.91 3.63
N ASP A 198 -20.98 5.61 4.89
CA ASP A 198 -22.15 5.95 5.68
C ASP A 198 -22.32 7.46 5.84
N ILE A 199 -21.24 8.23 6.05
CA ILE A 199 -21.30 9.69 6.01
C ILE A 199 -21.77 10.15 4.62
N ALA A 200 -21.19 9.61 3.55
CA ALA A 200 -21.51 10.02 2.19
C ALA A 200 -22.99 9.78 1.83
N THR A 201 -23.59 8.72 2.38
CA THR A 201 -24.98 8.31 2.10
C THR A 201 -26.01 8.82 3.12
N SER A 202 -25.59 9.29 4.30
CA SER A 202 -26.50 9.80 5.33
C SER A 202 -27.13 11.14 4.96
N PRO A 203 -28.38 11.42 5.36
CA PRO A 203 -28.98 12.73 5.25
C PRO A 203 -28.20 13.80 6.04
N ASP A 204 -28.11 15.00 5.50
CA ASP A 204 -27.31 16.08 6.10
C ASP A 204 -27.74 16.46 7.53
N ASN A 205 -29.02 16.36 7.85
CA ASN A 205 -29.57 16.65 9.17
C ASN A 205 -29.23 15.60 10.26
N GLN A 206 -28.57 14.49 9.88
CA GLN A 206 -28.09 13.44 10.79
C GLN A 206 -26.57 13.53 11.03
N LEU A 207 -25.89 14.42 10.34
CA LEU A 207 -24.43 14.57 10.38
C LEU A 207 -24.01 15.74 11.27
N THR A 208 -22.89 15.59 11.97
CA THR A 208 -22.21 16.70 12.64
C THR A 208 -21.66 17.68 11.61
N LYS A 209 -21.25 18.88 12.06
CA LYS A 209 -20.60 19.85 11.16
C LYS A 209 -19.34 19.27 10.50
N GLU A 210 -18.51 18.58 11.26
CA GLU A 210 -17.26 17.98 10.78
C GLU A 210 -17.55 16.88 9.74
N GLU A 211 -18.59 16.09 9.94
CA GLU A 211 -19.00 15.06 8.98
C GLU A 211 -19.61 15.66 7.71
N LEU A 212 -20.33 16.79 7.80
CA LEU A 212 -20.81 17.53 6.64
C LEU A 212 -19.63 18.11 5.82
N ASP A 213 -18.64 18.68 6.51
CA ASP A 213 -17.45 19.20 5.86
C ASP A 213 -16.67 18.08 5.17
N TYR A 214 -16.51 16.92 5.82
CA TYR A 214 -15.93 15.72 5.21
C TYR A 214 -16.73 15.24 3.99
N LYS A 215 -18.06 15.16 4.08
CA LYS A 215 -18.95 14.74 2.98
C LYS A 215 -18.76 15.59 1.74
N ARG A 216 -18.66 16.92 1.91
CA ARG A 216 -18.40 17.86 0.82
C ARG A 216 -17.02 17.63 0.21
N ALA A 217 -15.98 17.56 1.05
CA ALA A 217 -14.62 17.33 0.61
C ALA A 217 -14.48 15.98 -0.12
N ALA A 218 -15.08 14.90 0.41
CA ALA A 218 -15.07 13.59 -0.22
C ALA A 218 -15.81 13.58 -1.57
N THR A 219 -16.93 14.28 -1.68
CA THR A 219 -17.67 14.41 -2.93
C THR A 219 -16.85 15.16 -3.99
N GLU A 220 -16.25 16.27 -3.60
CA GLU A 220 -15.39 17.05 -4.49
C GLU A 220 -14.16 16.24 -4.94
N TRP A 221 -13.50 15.56 -4.00
CA TRP A 221 -12.36 14.69 -4.29
C TRP A 221 -12.74 13.57 -5.27
N MET A 222 -13.85 12.87 -5.04
CA MET A 222 -14.29 11.81 -5.94
C MET A 222 -14.58 12.31 -7.36
N GLN A 223 -15.06 13.54 -7.50
CA GLN A 223 -15.30 14.14 -8.82
C GLN A 223 -14.01 14.52 -9.54
N LYS A 224 -13.01 15.00 -8.81
CA LYS A 224 -11.74 15.48 -9.38
C LYS A 224 -10.72 14.36 -9.55
N GLU A 225 -10.60 13.50 -8.54
CA GLU A 225 -9.50 12.54 -8.41
C GLU A 225 -9.94 11.06 -8.56
N GLY A 226 -11.22 10.77 -8.42
CA GLY A 226 -11.73 9.40 -8.32
C GLY A 226 -11.79 8.60 -9.64
N ALA A 227 -11.44 9.20 -10.79
CA ALA A 227 -11.55 8.55 -12.09
C ALA A 227 -10.71 7.26 -12.19
N TYR A 228 -9.54 7.21 -11.58
CA TYR A 228 -8.68 6.03 -11.55
C TYR A 228 -9.37 4.82 -10.90
N ILE A 229 -10.14 5.03 -9.82
CA ILE A 229 -10.91 3.99 -9.15
C ILE A 229 -11.89 3.35 -10.13
N ASN A 230 -12.64 4.18 -10.89
CA ASN A 230 -13.61 3.71 -11.86
C ASN A 230 -12.96 2.90 -12.98
N ILE A 231 -11.84 3.38 -13.54
CA ILE A 231 -11.12 2.67 -14.61
C ILE A 231 -10.59 1.33 -14.08
N GLN A 232 -9.91 1.33 -12.95
CA GLN A 232 -9.31 0.13 -12.36
C GLN A 232 -10.35 -0.88 -11.88
N SER A 233 -11.52 -0.42 -11.44
CA SER A 233 -12.62 -1.29 -11.04
C SER A 233 -13.36 -1.93 -12.21
N THR A 234 -13.46 -1.27 -13.36
CA THR A 234 -14.33 -1.70 -14.45
C THR A 234 -13.57 -2.25 -15.66
N LYS A 235 -12.42 -1.70 -15.99
CA LYS A 235 -11.63 -2.01 -17.20
C LYS A 235 -10.12 -2.11 -16.90
N PRO A 236 -9.70 -2.87 -15.86
CA PRO A 236 -8.28 -2.96 -15.48
C PRO A 236 -7.39 -3.46 -16.62
N MET A 237 -7.89 -4.37 -17.46
CA MET A 237 -7.12 -4.91 -18.59
C MET A 237 -6.85 -3.86 -19.68
N SER A 238 -7.80 -2.98 -19.96
CA SER A 238 -7.59 -1.93 -20.97
C SER A 238 -6.50 -0.95 -20.55
N LEU A 239 -6.47 -0.59 -19.28
CA LEU A 239 -5.38 0.21 -18.70
C LEU A 239 -4.06 -0.57 -18.66
N GLY A 240 -4.14 -1.86 -18.33
CA GLY A 240 -3.00 -2.76 -18.13
C GLY A 240 -2.04 -2.82 -19.32
N PHE A 241 -2.53 -2.74 -20.57
CA PHE A 241 -1.67 -2.73 -21.75
C PHE A 241 -0.69 -1.54 -21.75
N GLY A 242 -1.18 -0.34 -21.44
CA GLY A 242 -0.34 0.86 -21.36
C GLY A 242 0.65 0.79 -20.20
N LEU A 243 0.20 0.28 -19.05
CA LEU A 243 1.04 0.14 -17.85
C LEU A 243 2.15 -0.91 -18.01
N SER A 244 1.93 -1.93 -18.85
CA SER A 244 2.92 -2.99 -19.09
C SER A 244 3.91 -2.66 -20.20
N ASP A 245 3.51 -1.86 -21.20
CA ASP A 245 4.33 -1.64 -22.39
C ASP A 245 5.18 -0.35 -22.32
N SER A 246 4.71 0.65 -21.59
CA SER A 246 5.39 1.94 -21.52
C SER A 246 5.83 2.31 -20.12
N PRO A 247 7.14 2.37 -19.82
CA PRO A 247 7.62 2.86 -18.52
C PRO A 247 7.22 4.32 -18.28
N VAL A 248 7.18 5.14 -19.33
CA VAL A 248 6.72 6.54 -19.26
C VAL A 248 5.22 6.61 -19.00
N GLY A 249 4.41 5.75 -19.67
CA GLY A 249 2.98 5.69 -19.44
C GLY A 249 2.64 5.18 -18.03
N MET A 250 3.34 4.15 -17.55
CA MET A 250 3.21 3.66 -16.19
C MET A 250 3.58 4.75 -15.17
N ALA A 251 4.73 5.39 -15.36
CA ALA A 251 5.17 6.45 -14.46
C ALA A 251 4.20 7.64 -14.47
N GLY A 252 3.72 8.08 -15.65
CA GLY A 252 2.72 9.15 -15.74
C GLY A 252 1.44 8.87 -14.97
N TRP A 253 1.00 7.58 -14.90
CA TRP A 253 -0.16 7.15 -14.14
C TRP A 253 0.08 7.11 -12.63
N LEU A 254 1.29 6.72 -12.19
CA LEU A 254 1.60 6.52 -10.78
C LEU A 254 2.14 7.79 -10.10
N VAL A 255 3.00 8.55 -10.78
CA VAL A 255 3.68 9.73 -10.20
C VAL A 255 2.69 10.79 -9.72
N GLU A 256 1.58 11.01 -10.46
CA GLU A 256 0.50 11.88 -10.02
C GLU A 256 0.00 11.50 -8.62
N LYS A 257 -0.20 10.19 -8.34
CA LYS A 257 -0.69 9.72 -7.04
C LYS A 257 0.34 9.94 -5.93
N TYR A 258 1.61 9.75 -6.25
CA TYR A 258 2.67 10.08 -5.29
C TYR A 258 2.74 11.56 -4.99
N HIS A 259 2.59 12.41 -6.01
CA HIS A 259 2.57 13.86 -5.83
C HIS A 259 1.40 14.33 -4.96
N ASP A 260 0.19 13.88 -5.28
CA ASP A 260 -1.03 14.43 -4.67
C ASP A 260 -1.35 13.81 -3.30
N TRP A 261 -0.80 12.61 -3.01
CA TRP A 261 -1.12 11.88 -1.79
C TRP A 261 0.00 11.91 -0.75
N SER A 262 1.19 12.40 -1.09
CA SER A 262 2.33 12.47 -0.15
C SER A 262 2.56 13.88 0.40
N ASP A 263 3.44 13.98 1.37
CA ASP A 263 4.13 15.22 1.72
C ASP A 263 5.24 15.47 0.68
N TRP A 264 4.85 15.84 -0.54
CA TRP A 264 5.71 15.88 -1.72
C TRP A 264 6.99 16.67 -1.54
N GLU A 265 6.96 17.77 -0.78
CA GLU A 265 8.15 18.57 -0.50
C GLU A 265 9.21 17.81 0.31
N ARG A 266 8.79 16.77 1.03
CA ARG A 266 9.64 15.89 1.83
C ARG A 266 9.85 14.52 1.19
N PHE A 267 9.08 14.21 0.15
CA PHE A 267 9.12 12.90 -0.48
C PHE A 267 10.41 12.70 -1.28
N SER A 268 11.09 11.58 -1.06
CA SER A 268 12.32 11.26 -1.77
C SER A 268 12.04 10.78 -3.20
N ILE A 269 12.68 11.37 -4.18
CA ILE A 269 12.61 10.90 -5.56
C ILE A 269 13.16 9.46 -5.70
N ASP A 270 14.14 9.08 -4.89
CA ASP A 270 14.65 7.71 -4.88
C ASP A 270 13.59 6.73 -4.37
N ASP A 271 12.78 7.08 -3.35
CA ASP A 271 11.69 6.23 -2.89
C ASP A 271 10.61 6.03 -3.96
N LEU A 272 10.31 7.07 -4.72
CA LEU A 272 9.43 6.97 -5.89
C LEU A 272 10.01 6.00 -6.92
N LEU A 273 11.28 6.17 -7.28
CA LEU A 273 11.94 5.35 -8.29
C LEU A 273 12.19 3.91 -7.80
N ASP A 274 12.38 3.68 -6.51
CA ASP A 274 12.40 2.35 -5.91
C ASP A 274 11.09 1.61 -6.25
N ASN A 275 9.95 2.26 -6.04
CA ASN A 275 8.65 1.64 -6.30
C ASN A 275 8.33 1.53 -7.79
N LEU A 276 8.61 2.56 -8.59
CA LEU A 276 8.44 2.49 -10.05
C LEU A 276 9.30 1.39 -10.67
N THR A 277 10.55 1.24 -10.19
CA THR A 277 11.45 0.18 -10.65
C THR A 277 10.90 -1.20 -10.27
N LEU A 278 10.45 -1.39 -9.04
CA LEU A 278 9.83 -2.64 -8.61
C LEU A 278 8.62 -3.00 -9.49
N TYR A 279 7.74 -2.03 -9.73
CA TYR A 279 6.54 -2.22 -10.57
C TYR A 279 6.88 -2.57 -12.02
N TRP A 280 7.87 -1.88 -12.59
CA TRP A 280 8.30 -2.12 -13.97
C TRP A 280 9.00 -3.47 -14.11
N MET A 281 9.99 -3.75 -13.25
CA MET A 281 10.79 -4.98 -13.34
C MET A 281 10.00 -6.25 -13.08
N THR A 282 8.95 -6.20 -12.26
CA THR A 282 8.06 -7.34 -12.01
C THR A 282 6.84 -7.36 -12.93
N ASN A 283 6.64 -6.30 -13.73
CA ASN A 283 5.43 -6.10 -14.55
C ASN A 283 4.13 -6.14 -13.72
N CYS A 284 4.17 -5.75 -12.44
CA CYS A 284 3.02 -5.84 -11.56
C CYS A 284 2.07 -4.64 -11.66
N ALA A 285 2.42 -3.58 -12.40
CA ALA A 285 1.54 -2.43 -12.55
C ALA A 285 0.14 -2.83 -13.06
N GLN A 286 0.07 -3.72 -14.06
CA GLN A 286 -1.18 -4.21 -14.63
C GLN A 286 -1.94 -5.19 -13.72
N SER A 287 -1.26 -5.98 -12.90
CA SER A 287 -1.91 -6.94 -11.98
C SER A 287 -2.38 -6.26 -10.69
N SER A 288 -1.64 -5.29 -10.18
CA SER A 288 -1.98 -4.54 -8.97
C SER A 288 -3.33 -3.82 -9.05
N VAL A 289 -3.68 -3.30 -10.24
CA VAL A 289 -4.97 -2.61 -10.44
C VAL A 289 -6.17 -3.55 -10.44
N ARG A 290 -5.98 -4.86 -10.60
CA ARG A 290 -7.09 -5.84 -10.65
C ARG A 290 -7.73 -6.09 -9.29
N GLN A 291 -7.08 -5.72 -8.20
CA GLN A 291 -7.68 -5.77 -6.87
C GLN A 291 -8.86 -4.79 -6.73
N TYR A 292 -8.84 -3.66 -7.44
CA TYR A 292 -9.99 -2.76 -7.53
C TYR A 292 -11.22 -3.45 -8.11
N TYR A 293 -11.02 -4.26 -9.17
CA TYR A 293 -12.08 -5.10 -9.74
C TYR A 293 -12.60 -6.11 -8.71
N GLY A 294 -11.71 -6.86 -8.07
CA GLY A 294 -12.09 -7.83 -7.02
C GLY A 294 -12.89 -7.19 -5.90
N ASN A 295 -12.41 -6.05 -5.38
CA ASN A 295 -13.08 -5.31 -4.32
C ASN A 295 -14.44 -4.73 -4.74
N SER A 296 -14.62 -4.37 -5.99
CA SER A 296 -15.87 -3.79 -6.47
C SER A 296 -16.96 -4.82 -6.74
N TYR A 297 -16.60 -6.03 -7.16
CA TYR A 297 -17.58 -7.03 -7.62
C TYR A 297 -17.71 -8.27 -6.75
N THR A 298 -16.71 -8.59 -5.93
CA THR A 298 -16.71 -9.85 -5.17
C THR A 298 -16.46 -9.68 -3.67
N LEU A 299 -16.23 -8.45 -3.20
CA LEU A 299 -15.94 -8.20 -1.79
C LEU A 299 -17.20 -8.40 -0.94
N PRO A 300 -17.22 -9.33 0.05
CA PRO A 300 -18.34 -9.50 0.94
C PRO A 300 -18.48 -8.30 1.91
N PRO A 301 -19.65 -8.11 2.52
CA PRO A 301 -19.80 -7.13 3.59
C PRO A 301 -18.80 -7.38 4.72
N MET A 302 -18.16 -6.33 5.21
CA MET A 302 -17.25 -6.41 6.34
C MET A 302 -18.03 -6.38 7.65
N GLY A 303 -17.68 -7.26 8.58
CA GLY A 303 -18.20 -7.26 9.95
C GLY A 303 -17.72 -6.05 10.76
N LYS A 304 -18.19 -5.94 12.00
CA LYS A 304 -17.71 -4.91 12.92
C LYS A 304 -16.34 -5.30 13.48
N VAL A 305 -15.39 -4.39 13.45
CA VAL A 305 -14.10 -4.54 14.14
C VAL A 305 -14.33 -4.48 15.65
N THR A 306 -13.85 -5.49 16.38
CA THR A 306 -14.02 -5.60 17.83
C THR A 306 -12.69 -5.61 18.60
N VAL A 307 -11.57 -5.71 17.91
CA VAL A 307 -10.23 -5.70 18.51
C VAL A 307 -9.75 -4.29 18.80
N PRO A 308 -8.90 -4.06 19.81
CA PRO A 308 -8.31 -2.75 20.10
C PRO A 308 -7.71 -2.13 18.84
N THR A 309 -8.03 -0.87 18.56
CA THR A 309 -7.60 -0.20 17.33
C THR A 309 -6.87 1.11 17.66
N ALA A 310 -5.70 1.27 17.07
CA ALA A 310 -4.94 2.51 17.04
C ALA A 310 -5.05 3.19 15.67
N ILE A 311 -5.10 4.51 15.65
CA ILE A 311 -5.02 5.33 14.45
C ILE A 311 -3.76 6.18 14.50
N ALA A 312 -2.97 6.12 13.44
CA ALA A 312 -1.86 7.03 13.18
C ALA A 312 -2.25 7.94 12.00
N ARG A 313 -2.75 9.14 12.30
CA ARG A 313 -3.22 10.09 11.29
C ARG A 313 -2.06 10.93 10.76
N PHE A 314 -1.90 10.94 9.45
CA PHE A 314 -0.88 11.75 8.77
C PHE A 314 -1.52 13.04 8.22
N PRO A 315 -0.83 14.21 8.36
CA PRO A 315 -1.45 15.50 8.05
C PRO A 315 -1.75 15.76 6.58
N LYS A 316 -1.03 15.09 5.67
CA LYS A 316 -1.20 15.23 4.22
C LYS A 316 -1.77 13.95 3.56
N ASP A 317 -2.42 13.09 4.34
CA ASP A 317 -3.12 11.92 3.78
C ASP A 317 -4.42 12.33 3.09
N ILE A 318 -4.92 11.44 2.23
CA ILE A 318 -6.15 11.62 1.46
C ILE A 318 -7.35 11.64 2.41
N LEU A 319 -8.13 12.73 2.42
CA LEU A 319 -9.43 12.85 3.07
C LEU A 319 -9.50 12.24 4.49
N PRO A 320 -8.82 12.81 5.49
CA PRO A 320 -8.87 12.28 6.85
C PRO A 320 -10.29 12.30 7.42
N VAL A 321 -10.78 11.11 7.79
CA VAL A 321 -12.14 10.96 8.36
C VAL A 321 -12.22 11.59 9.74
N PRO A 322 -13.34 12.25 10.12
CA PRO A 322 -13.52 12.88 11.43
C PRO A 322 -13.33 11.88 12.59
N LYS A 323 -12.59 12.28 13.61
CA LYS A 323 -12.33 11.45 14.80
C LYS A 323 -13.60 10.92 15.48
N PRO A 324 -14.68 11.71 15.66
CA PRO A 324 -15.94 11.20 16.23
C PRO A 324 -16.54 10.03 15.46
N TRP A 325 -16.40 10.02 14.12
CA TRP A 325 -16.82 8.87 13.31
C TRP A 325 -15.97 7.63 13.59
N ILE A 326 -14.66 7.81 13.72
CA ILE A 326 -13.73 6.73 14.02
C ILE A 326 -14.08 6.11 15.38
N GLU A 327 -14.31 6.93 16.41
CA GLU A 327 -14.69 6.49 17.76
C GLU A 327 -16.00 5.68 17.80
N ARG A 328 -16.95 5.97 16.90
CA ARG A 328 -18.19 5.20 16.79
C ARG A 328 -18.02 3.85 16.08
N ASN A 329 -17.06 3.76 15.19
CA ASN A 329 -16.91 2.60 14.29
C ASN A 329 -15.80 1.63 14.69
N TYR A 330 -14.86 2.07 15.52
CA TYR A 330 -13.73 1.26 15.97
C TYR A 330 -13.59 1.29 17.49
N PRO A 331 -13.12 0.21 18.14
CA PRO A 331 -12.72 0.22 19.54
C PRO A 331 -11.40 1.00 19.68
N LEU A 332 -11.47 2.32 19.55
CA LEU A 332 -10.33 3.21 19.51
C LEU A 332 -9.64 3.29 20.89
N VAL A 333 -8.39 2.82 20.98
CA VAL A 333 -7.58 2.86 22.21
C VAL A 333 -6.42 3.85 22.11
N GLN A 334 -6.01 4.22 20.90
CA GLN A 334 -4.95 5.20 20.65
C GLN A 334 -5.28 6.01 19.40
N PHE A 335 -5.05 7.32 19.48
CA PHE A 335 -5.16 8.22 18.34
C PHE A 335 -3.96 9.15 18.33
N SER A 336 -3.08 8.97 17.36
CA SER A 336 -1.82 9.70 17.23
C SER A 336 -1.85 10.57 15.98
N GLU A 337 -1.70 11.88 16.15
CA GLU A 337 -1.48 12.78 15.02
C GLU A 337 0.01 12.85 14.72
N MET A 338 0.36 12.48 13.48
CA MET A 338 1.75 12.45 13.05
C MET A 338 2.23 13.86 12.72
N PRO A 339 3.52 14.18 12.98
CA PRO A 339 4.06 15.53 12.81
C PRO A 339 4.22 15.93 11.34
N TYR A 340 4.35 14.97 10.41
CA TYR A 340 4.50 15.15 8.98
C TYR A 340 4.19 13.85 8.23
N GLY A 341 4.19 13.92 6.89
CA GLY A 341 3.94 12.79 6.01
C GLY A 341 2.51 12.79 5.48
N GLY A 342 2.28 11.99 4.48
CA GLY A 342 1.01 11.80 3.78
C GLY A 342 0.59 10.34 3.72
N HIS A 343 0.04 9.94 2.59
CA HIS A 343 -0.57 8.62 2.36
C HIS A 343 0.43 7.46 2.44
N PHE A 344 1.68 7.67 2.02
CA PHE A 344 2.71 6.62 2.06
C PHE A 344 3.41 6.50 3.43
N THR A 345 2.85 7.08 4.41
CA THR A 345 3.00 6.98 5.88
C THR A 345 4.40 6.55 6.38
N ALA A 346 4.65 5.23 6.52
CA ALA A 346 5.90 4.68 7.05
C ALA A 346 7.10 4.88 6.08
N MET A 347 6.85 5.08 4.78
CA MET A 347 7.88 5.47 3.81
C MET A 347 8.32 6.92 4.02
N GLU A 348 7.35 7.82 4.31
CA GLU A 348 7.56 9.25 4.48
C GLU A 348 8.05 9.63 5.89
N ALA A 349 7.52 8.94 6.91
CA ALA A 349 7.78 9.24 8.32
C ALA A 349 8.02 7.96 9.14
N PRO A 350 9.11 7.21 8.87
CA PRO A 350 9.34 5.90 9.48
C PRO A 350 9.50 5.95 11.00
N GLU A 351 10.19 6.96 11.55
CA GLU A 351 10.41 7.08 13.00
C GLU A 351 9.12 7.40 13.76
N PRO A 352 8.32 8.43 13.41
CA PRO A 352 7.03 8.68 14.05
C PRO A 352 6.08 7.49 13.95
N PHE A 353 6.02 6.83 12.78
CA PHE A 353 5.22 5.63 12.59
C PHE A 353 5.65 4.49 13.53
N ALA A 354 6.95 4.18 13.57
CA ALA A 354 7.49 3.12 14.42
C ALA A 354 7.25 3.41 15.91
N LEU A 355 7.36 4.68 16.32
CA LEU A 355 7.07 5.10 17.69
C LEU A 355 5.61 4.86 18.06
N ALA A 356 4.67 5.30 17.24
CA ALA A 356 3.24 5.11 17.45
C ALA A 356 2.86 3.62 17.52
N LEU A 357 3.46 2.78 16.66
CA LEU A 357 3.25 1.34 16.66
C LEU A 357 3.78 0.68 17.94
N LYS A 358 4.98 1.05 18.40
CA LYS A 358 5.57 0.53 19.65
C LYS A 358 4.75 0.92 20.86
N GLU A 359 4.27 2.17 20.92
CA GLU A 359 3.41 2.65 21.99
C GLU A 359 2.09 1.86 22.03
N PHE A 360 1.47 1.64 20.87
CA PHE A 360 0.27 0.83 20.77
C PHE A 360 0.49 -0.60 21.27
N ILE A 361 1.53 -1.28 20.79
CA ILE A 361 1.82 -2.66 21.19
C ILE A 361 2.09 -2.78 22.70
N LYS A 362 2.74 -1.79 23.30
CA LYS A 362 3.00 -1.76 24.73
C LYS A 362 1.72 -1.70 25.58
N ASN A 363 0.66 -1.12 25.03
CA ASN A 363 -0.63 -0.92 25.71
C ASN A 363 -1.65 -2.03 25.42
N LEU A 364 -1.31 -3.06 24.61
CA LEU A 364 -2.08 -4.27 24.35
C LEU A 364 -1.80 -5.36 25.38
#